data_ada91a498f34648d813210bb703d86e1
#
_entry.id   ada91a498f34648d813210bb703d86e1
#
_cell.length_a   1.000
_cell.length_b   1.000
_cell.length_c   1.000
_cell.angle_alpha   90.00
_cell.angle_beta   90.00
_cell.angle_gamma   90.00
#
_symmetry.space_group_name_H-M   'P 1'
#
loop_
_entity.id
_entity.type
_entity.pdbx_description
1 polymer ?
#
loop_
_entity_poly.entity_id
_entity_poly.type
_entity_poly.pdbx_seq_one_letter_code
_entity_poly.pdbx_strand_id
1 'polypeptide(L)'
;MLGSYGKAPSDADLKVAAAIECIHSYSLVHDDLPAMDGDLMRRGKPSVHAAYGEAEALLAGDALLNLSFSLLAECACYGGHYAHIMKLVADRCGAEGMIGGQALEFETDLRTADAARLTEIAGLKTGMLMEAAAVSGCIAAGREDEADLWREYAHKLGIAFQLRDDILDRGSGENSLAGVLGAGAEAELDGMIADIDEILLRTGGNSEFLRALTSAMLRRTTDEV
;
A
#
# COMPACT_ATOMS: atom_id res chain seq x y z
N MET A 1 -4.30 -11.87 7.10
CA MET A 1 -3.44 -12.16 8.25
C MET A 1 -4.15 -12.96 9.34
N LEU A 2 -5.08 -12.38 10.11
CA LEU A 2 -5.77 -13.08 11.21
C LEU A 2 -6.31 -14.46 10.81
N GLY A 3 -7.00 -14.54 9.67
CA GLY A 3 -7.52 -15.82 9.14
C GLY A 3 -6.44 -16.85 8.85
N SER A 4 -5.25 -16.45 8.43
CA SER A 4 -4.12 -17.36 8.21
C SER A 4 -3.67 -18.06 9.49
N TYR A 5 -3.89 -17.44 10.65
CA TYR A 5 -3.62 -18.00 11.98
C TYR A 5 -4.87 -18.59 12.65
N GLY A 6 -5.96 -18.80 11.90
CA GLY A 6 -7.20 -19.37 12.43
C GLY A 6 -7.96 -18.46 13.40
N LYS A 7 -7.69 -17.14 13.37
CA LYS A 7 -8.35 -16.16 14.24
C LYS A 7 -9.43 -15.40 13.47
N ALA A 8 -10.60 -15.27 14.07
CA ALA A 8 -11.62 -14.35 13.64
C ALA A 8 -11.28 -12.93 14.10
N PRO A 9 -11.52 -11.89 13.26
CA PRO A 9 -11.27 -10.51 13.66
C PRO A 9 -12.23 -10.08 14.80
N SER A 10 -11.70 -9.36 15.77
CA SER A 10 -12.46 -8.62 16.77
C SER A 10 -12.95 -7.29 16.19
N ASP A 11 -13.84 -6.59 16.92
CA ASP A 11 -14.25 -5.23 16.53
C ASP A 11 -13.06 -4.26 16.48
N ALA A 12 -12.07 -4.42 17.35
CA ALA A 12 -10.86 -3.61 17.33
C ALA A 12 -10.00 -3.90 16.10
N ASP A 13 -9.88 -5.17 15.69
CA ASP A 13 -9.16 -5.53 14.46
C ASP A 13 -9.84 -4.95 13.20
N LEU A 14 -11.19 -4.94 13.18
CA LEU A 14 -11.95 -4.33 12.08
C LEU A 14 -11.77 -2.82 12.05
N LYS A 15 -11.67 -2.13 13.21
CA LYS A 15 -11.37 -0.70 13.28
C LYS A 15 -9.95 -0.39 12.79
N VAL A 16 -8.96 -1.24 13.12
CA VAL A 16 -7.61 -1.11 12.56
C VAL A 16 -7.65 -1.22 11.03
N ALA A 17 -8.35 -2.20 10.49
CA ALA A 17 -8.50 -2.36 9.06
C ALA A 17 -9.18 -1.13 8.41
N ALA A 18 -10.26 -0.63 9.02
CA ALA A 18 -10.94 0.58 8.57
C ALA A 18 -10.04 1.83 8.64
N ALA A 19 -9.20 1.95 9.66
CA ALA A 19 -8.24 3.04 9.79
C ALA A 19 -7.21 3.03 8.64
N ILE A 20 -6.68 1.86 8.29
CA ILE A 20 -5.75 1.70 7.17
C ILE A 20 -6.44 2.04 5.84
N GLU A 21 -7.69 1.62 5.66
CA GLU A 21 -8.48 1.98 4.47
C GLU A 21 -8.76 3.49 4.39
N CYS A 22 -9.03 4.15 5.54
CA CYS A 22 -9.14 5.61 5.58
C CYS A 22 -7.84 6.30 5.15
N ILE A 23 -6.68 5.76 5.56
CA ILE A 23 -5.37 6.26 5.14
C ILE A 23 -5.19 6.07 3.63
N HIS A 24 -5.50 4.90 3.09
CA HIS A 24 -5.48 4.68 1.65
C HIS A 24 -6.42 5.64 0.90
N SER A 25 -7.63 5.79 1.40
CA SER A 25 -8.64 6.64 0.75
C SER A 25 -8.24 8.12 0.75
N TYR A 26 -7.69 8.65 1.86
CA TYR A 26 -7.25 10.04 1.87
C TYR A 26 -6.11 10.29 0.90
N SER A 27 -5.15 9.36 0.81
CA SER A 27 -4.02 9.52 -0.11
C SER A 27 -4.50 9.63 -1.56
N LEU A 28 -5.44 8.78 -1.98
CA LEU A 28 -6.04 8.87 -3.31
C LEU A 28 -6.80 10.18 -3.55
N VAL A 29 -7.55 10.67 -2.55
CA VAL A 29 -8.27 11.95 -2.66
C VAL A 29 -7.31 13.12 -2.81
N HIS A 30 -6.19 13.12 -2.09
CA HIS A 30 -5.18 14.18 -2.18
C HIS A 30 -4.33 14.04 -3.43
N ASP A 31 -3.97 12.83 -3.86
CA ASP A 31 -3.22 12.59 -5.10
C ASP A 31 -3.97 13.13 -6.33
N ASP A 32 -5.31 13.00 -6.35
CA ASP A 32 -6.13 13.51 -7.45
C ASP A 32 -6.18 15.06 -7.53
N LEU A 33 -5.79 15.79 -6.48
CA LEU A 33 -5.84 17.27 -6.48
C LEU A 33 -5.00 17.88 -7.60
N PRO A 34 -5.40 19.05 -8.18
CA PRO A 34 -4.64 19.72 -9.22
C PRO A 34 -3.21 20.13 -8.82
N ALA A 35 -2.93 20.23 -7.51
CA ALA A 35 -1.59 20.49 -6.98
C ALA A 35 -0.70 19.24 -6.91
N MET A 36 -1.27 18.07 -7.18
CA MET A 36 -0.63 16.75 -7.17
C MET A 36 -0.67 16.17 -8.61
N ASP A 37 -1.37 15.05 -8.82
CA ASP A 37 -1.46 14.41 -10.15
C ASP A 37 -2.50 15.09 -11.05
N GLY A 38 -3.51 15.73 -10.47
CA GLY A 38 -4.55 16.48 -11.19
C GLY A 38 -5.56 15.59 -11.91
N ASP A 39 -5.76 14.38 -11.44
CA ASP A 39 -6.62 13.38 -12.07
C ASP A 39 -8.10 13.75 -11.96
N LEU A 40 -8.78 13.89 -13.10
CA LEU A 40 -10.21 14.19 -13.14
C LEU A 40 -11.10 12.97 -12.92
N MET A 41 -10.57 11.76 -13.10
CA MET A 41 -11.30 10.50 -13.03
C MET A 41 -10.55 9.49 -12.17
N ARG A 42 -11.28 8.72 -11.35
CA ARG A 42 -10.75 7.61 -10.58
C ARG A 42 -11.73 6.44 -10.57
N ARG A 43 -11.26 5.26 -11.02
CA ARG A 43 -12.09 4.04 -11.10
C ARG A 43 -13.39 4.27 -11.89
N GLY A 44 -13.30 4.99 -13.01
CA GLY A 44 -14.45 5.27 -13.90
C GLY A 44 -15.47 6.31 -13.36
N LYS A 45 -15.14 7.01 -12.27
CA LYS A 45 -15.97 8.09 -11.70
C LYS A 45 -15.16 9.37 -11.61
N PRO A 46 -15.81 10.57 -11.60
CA PRO A 46 -15.12 11.80 -11.31
C PRO A 46 -14.39 11.72 -9.96
N SER A 47 -13.14 12.23 -9.91
CA SER A 47 -12.41 12.38 -8.65
C SER A 47 -13.14 13.35 -7.72
N VAL A 48 -12.79 13.35 -6.42
CA VAL A 48 -13.52 14.17 -5.42
C VAL A 48 -13.43 15.66 -5.77
N HIS A 49 -12.24 16.15 -6.16
CA HIS A 49 -12.09 17.58 -6.53
C HIS A 49 -12.87 17.92 -7.81
N ALA A 50 -12.94 16.99 -8.78
CA ALA A 50 -13.70 17.21 -10.01
C ALA A 50 -15.22 17.21 -9.77
N ALA A 51 -15.70 16.43 -8.79
CA ALA A 51 -17.12 16.32 -8.47
C ALA A 51 -17.62 17.42 -7.52
N TYR A 52 -16.80 17.83 -6.55
CA TYR A 52 -17.24 18.65 -5.42
C TYR A 52 -16.41 19.94 -5.22
N GLY A 53 -15.24 20.05 -5.84
CA GLY A 53 -14.32 21.15 -5.69
C GLY A 53 -13.05 20.81 -4.89
N GLU A 54 -12.00 21.63 -5.06
CA GLU A 54 -10.69 21.40 -4.45
C GLU A 54 -10.72 21.53 -2.92
N ALA A 55 -11.45 22.51 -2.40
CA ALA A 55 -11.55 22.73 -0.96
C ALA A 55 -12.24 21.55 -0.26
N GLU A 56 -13.30 21.05 -0.84
CA GLU A 56 -14.02 19.88 -0.35
C GLU A 56 -13.16 18.63 -0.39
N ALA A 57 -12.36 18.44 -1.46
CA ALA A 57 -11.45 17.30 -1.58
C ALA A 57 -10.33 17.37 -0.53
N LEU A 58 -9.72 18.54 -0.34
CA LEU A 58 -8.69 18.75 0.69
C LEU A 58 -9.23 18.40 2.08
N LEU A 59 -10.39 18.97 2.44
CA LEU A 59 -11.01 18.74 3.74
C LEU A 59 -11.51 17.31 3.93
N ALA A 60 -11.96 16.64 2.85
CA ALA A 60 -12.34 15.23 2.89
C ALA A 60 -11.12 14.32 3.19
N GLY A 61 -9.98 14.58 2.55
CA GLY A 61 -8.74 13.88 2.83
C GLY A 61 -8.27 14.09 4.27
N ASP A 62 -8.27 15.34 4.76
CA ASP A 62 -7.93 15.67 6.16
C ASP A 62 -8.86 14.95 7.14
N ALA A 63 -10.17 14.90 6.85
CA ALA A 63 -11.14 14.24 7.70
C ALA A 63 -10.92 12.71 7.75
N LEU A 64 -10.60 12.08 6.62
CA LEU A 64 -10.28 10.65 6.55
C LEU A 64 -9.00 10.33 7.31
N LEU A 65 -7.95 11.15 7.16
CA LEU A 65 -6.70 11.00 7.91
C LEU A 65 -6.93 11.14 9.41
N ASN A 66 -7.68 12.16 9.83
CA ASN A 66 -8.04 12.35 11.24
C ASN A 66 -8.88 11.18 11.79
N LEU A 67 -9.87 10.70 11.02
CA LEU A 67 -10.70 9.56 11.39
C LEU A 67 -9.86 8.30 11.60
N SER A 68 -8.86 8.06 10.75
CA SER A 68 -7.98 6.90 10.89
C SER A 68 -7.27 6.87 12.24
N PHE A 69 -6.70 8.00 12.67
CA PHE A 69 -6.03 8.10 13.97
C PHE A 69 -7.01 8.07 15.15
N SER A 70 -8.23 8.57 14.97
CA SER A 70 -9.30 8.44 15.97
C SER A 70 -9.65 6.96 16.22
N LEU A 71 -9.82 6.17 15.15
CA LEU A 71 -10.07 4.74 15.23
C LEU A 71 -8.91 3.97 15.90
N LEU A 72 -7.67 4.27 15.53
CA LEU A 72 -6.48 3.65 16.10
C LEU A 72 -6.32 4.00 17.59
N ALA A 73 -6.58 5.25 17.97
CA ALA A 73 -6.54 5.69 19.36
C ALA A 73 -7.61 4.99 20.21
N GLU A 74 -8.82 4.80 19.68
CA GLU A 74 -9.86 4.01 20.33
C GLU A 74 -9.40 2.56 20.53
N CYS A 75 -8.79 1.94 19.52
CA CYS A 75 -8.25 0.58 19.62
C CYS A 75 -7.16 0.46 20.68
N ALA A 76 -6.29 1.47 20.83
CA ALA A 76 -5.23 1.47 21.83
C ALA A 76 -5.73 1.31 23.27
N CYS A 77 -7.01 1.64 23.53
CA CYS A 77 -7.65 1.42 24.84
C CYS A 77 -7.94 -0.06 25.14
N TYR A 78 -7.95 -0.94 24.14
CA TYR A 78 -8.27 -2.37 24.31
C TYR A 78 -7.05 -3.24 24.64
N GLY A 79 -5.82 -2.73 24.49
CA GLY A 79 -4.60 -3.46 24.87
C GLY A 79 -3.32 -2.85 24.28
N GLY A 80 -2.18 -3.15 24.91
CA GLY A 80 -0.89 -2.57 24.53
C GLY A 80 -0.46 -2.89 23.11
N HIS A 81 -0.81 -4.03 22.57
CA HIS A 81 -0.52 -4.40 21.17
C HIS A 81 -1.20 -3.46 20.16
N TYR A 82 -2.39 -2.91 20.45
CA TYR A 82 -3.02 -1.91 19.60
C TYR A 82 -2.31 -0.55 19.64
N ALA A 83 -1.68 -0.20 20.75
CA ALA A 83 -0.81 0.97 20.82
C ALA A 83 0.43 0.79 19.91
N HIS A 84 1.00 -0.42 19.86
CA HIS A 84 2.08 -0.75 18.91
C HIS A 84 1.61 -0.66 17.45
N ILE A 85 0.41 -1.17 17.15
CA ILE A 85 -0.21 -1.05 15.82
C ILE A 85 -0.40 0.42 15.45
N MET A 86 -0.94 1.25 16.33
CA MET A 86 -1.11 2.68 16.09
C MET A 86 0.23 3.36 15.78
N LYS A 87 1.29 3.06 16.55
CA LYS A 87 2.63 3.59 16.30
C LYS A 87 3.19 3.14 14.96
N LEU A 88 3.07 1.85 14.65
CA LEU A 88 3.49 1.27 13.38
C LEU A 88 2.80 1.98 12.20
N VAL A 89 1.47 2.10 12.24
CA VAL A 89 0.71 2.75 11.17
C VAL A 89 1.15 4.21 11.00
N ALA A 90 1.33 4.95 12.11
CA ALA A 90 1.79 6.33 12.07
C ALA A 90 3.17 6.47 11.40
N ASP A 91 4.11 5.58 11.73
CA ASP A 91 5.45 5.59 11.15
C ASP A 91 5.42 5.26 9.65
N ARG A 92 4.67 4.20 9.27
CA ARG A 92 4.63 3.72 7.88
C ARG A 92 3.87 4.64 6.93
N CYS A 93 2.93 5.43 7.45
CA CYS A 93 2.18 6.39 6.64
C CYS A 93 2.76 7.81 6.72
N GLY A 94 3.73 8.05 7.60
CA GLY A 94 4.33 9.35 7.88
C GLY A 94 5.41 9.78 6.89
N ALA A 95 6.21 10.78 7.32
CA ALA A 95 7.26 11.42 6.51
C ALA A 95 8.40 10.47 6.10
N GLU A 96 8.65 9.39 6.85
CA GLU A 96 9.64 8.36 6.51
C GLU A 96 8.99 7.13 5.85
N GLY A 97 7.72 7.22 5.47
CA GLY A 97 6.94 6.17 4.83
C GLY A 97 6.19 6.68 3.61
N MET A 98 4.87 6.42 3.54
CA MET A 98 4.04 6.72 2.38
C MET A 98 4.09 8.20 1.97
N ILE A 99 3.93 9.14 2.92
CA ILE A 99 4.01 10.59 2.63
C ILE A 99 5.40 10.97 2.13
N GLY A 100 6.46 10.43 2.76
CA GLY A 100 7.83 10.63 2.30
C GLY A 100 8.08 10.09 0.90
N GLY A 101 7.50 8.94 0.57
CA GLY A 101 7.57 8.34 -0.78
C GLY A 101 6.91 9.23 -1.83
N GLN A 102 5.76 9.82 -1.51
CA GLN A 102 5.07 10.78 -2.37
C GLN A 102 5.92 12.04 -2.58
N ALA A 103 6.50 12.60 -1.51
CA ALA A 103 7.39 13.76 -1.62
C ALA A 103 8.62 13.44 -2.47
N LEU A 104 9.23 12.26 -2.28
CA LEU A 104 10.38 11.79 -3.02
C LEU A 104 10.10 11.66 -4.52
N GLU A 105 8.91 11.22 -4.90
CA GLU A 105 8.46 11.14 -6.29
C GLU A 105 8.42 12.54 -6.92
N PHE A 106 7.84 13.54 -6.25
CA PHE A 106 7.81 14.93 -6.73
C PHE A 106 9.20 15.58 -6.84
N GLU A 107 10.13 15.22 -5.96
CA GLU A 107 11.51 15.72 -6.00
C GLU A 107 12.37 15.04 -7.07
N THR A 108 11.92 13.90 -7.61
CA THR A 108 12.68 13.08 -8.55
C THR A 108 12.32 13.44 -10.00
N ASP A 109 13.33 13.74 -10.83
CA ASP A 109 13.10 13.78 -12.29
C ASP A 109 12.95 12.33 -12.80
N LEU A 110 11.70 11.88 -12.90
CA LEU A 110 11.37 10.52 -13.31
C LEU A 110 11.95 10.15 -14.70
N ARG A 111 12.21 11.14 -15.56
CA ARG A 111 12.76 10.90 -16.90
C ARG A 111 14.22 10.43 -16.89
N THR A 112 14.92 10.67 -15.79
CA THR A 112 16.34 10.32 -15.62
C THR A 112 16.59 9.39 -14.44
N ALA A 113 15.54 9.05 -13.69
CA ALA A 113 15.63 8.16 -12.54
C ALA A 113 16.05 6.75 -12.97
N ASP A 114 16.92 6.13 -12.19
CA ASP A 114 17.30 4.74 -12.38
C ASP A 114 16.34 3.77 -11.67
N ALA A 115 16.49 2.49 -11.93
CA ALA A 115 15.64 1.46 -11.35
C ALA A 115 15.70 1.45 -9.81
N ALA A 116 16.86 1.74 -9.20
CA ALA A 116 17.00 1.77 -7.76
C ALA A 116 16.16 2.89 -7.13
N ARG A 117 16.17 4.09 -7.72
CA ARG A 117 15.37 5.23 -7.27
C ARG A 117 13.87 4.98 -7.42
N LEU A 118 13.45 4.42 -8.55
CA LEU A 118 12.04 4.10 -8.80
C LEU A 118 11.56 2.98 -7.85
N THR A 119 12.39 1.99 -7.56
CA THR A 119 12.10 0.95 -6.57
C THR A 119 11.98 1.54 -5.15
N GLU A 120 12.85 2.49 -4.78
CA GLU A 120 12.76 3.19 -3.49
C GLU A 120 11.44 3.95 -3.35
N ILE A 121 11.04 4.71 -4.38
CA ILE A 121 9.77 5.43 -4.41
C ILE A 121 8.60 4.45 -4.26
N ALA A 122 8.55 3.38 -5.05
CA ALA A 122 7.51 2.35 -4.98
C ALA A 122 7.45 1.69 -3.60
N GLY A 123 8.60 1.37 -3.01
CA GLY A 123 8.70 0.81 -1.66
C GLY A 123 8.12 1.73 -0.58
N LEU A 124 8.39 3.02 -0.66
CA LEU A 124 7.88 4.01 0.30
C LEU A 124 6.41 4.35 0.02
N LYS A 125 6.08 4.83 -1.19
CA LYS A 125 4.74 5.31 -1.54
C LYS A 125 3.67 4.21 -1.42
N THR A 126 3.97 3.00 -1.88
CA THR A 126 3.03 1.87 -1.94
C THR A 126 3.33 0.80 -0.89
N GLY A 127 4.59 0.38 -0.76
CA GLY A 127 4.99 -0.73 0.12
C GLY A 127 4.75 -0.46 1.60
N MET A 128 4.95 0.77 2.09
CA MET A 128 4.82 1.09 3.50
C MET A 128 3.39 0.94 4.04
N LEU A 129 2.37 1.31 3.27
CA LEU A 129 0.98 1.09 3.69
C LEU A 129 0.63 -0.41 3.69
N MET A 130 1.13 -1.17 2.73
CA MET A 130 0.98 -2.63 2.71
C MET A 130 1.69 -3.27 3.91
N GLU A 131 2.87 -2.76 4.30
CA GLU A 131 3.57 -3.19 5.50
C GLU A 131 2.76 -2.88 6.76
N ALA A 132 2.20 -1.67 6.87
CA ALA A 132 1.32 -1.30 7.98
C ALA A 132 0.16 -2.29 8.12
N ALA A 133 -0.49 -2.67 7.00
CA ALA A 133 -1.59 -3.63 7.00
C ALA A 133 -1.15 -5.05 7.40
N ALA A 134 -0.06 -5.55 6.80
CA ALA A 134 0.42 -6.91 7.01
C ALA A 134 0.90 -7.12 8.46
N VAL A 135 1.75 -6.23 8.94
CA VAL A 135 2.35 -6.32 10.28
C VAL A 135 1.31 -6.05 11.37
N SER A 136 0.35 -5.12 11.15
CA SER A 136 -0.77 -4.94 12.09
C SER A 136 -1.57 -6.22 12.28
N GLY A 137 -1.88 -6.92 11.18
CA GLY A 137 -2.58 -8.21 11.26
C GLY A 137 -1.75 -9.32 11.95
N CYS A 138 -0.43 -9.30 11.78
CA CYS A 138 0.50 -10.20 12.48
C CYS A 138 0.50 -9.93 13.99
N ILE A 139 0.62 -8.67 14.42
CA ILE A 139 0.56 -8.24 15.82
C ILE A 139 -0.79 -8.62 16.44
N ALA A 140 -1.90 -8.30 15.78
CA ALA A 140 -3.25 -8.65 16.22
C ALA A 140 -3.46 -10.18 16.35
N ALA A 141 -2.78 -10.96 15.51
CA ALA A 141 -2.74 -12.41 15.63
C ALA A 141 -1.88 -12.91 16.82
N GLY A 142 -1.11 -12.04 17.48
CA GLY A 142 -0.16 -12.42 18.55
C GLY A 142 1.05 -13.19 18.00
N ARG A 143 1.47 -12.84 16.77
CA ARG A 143 2.59 -13.46 16.07
C ARG A 143 3.66 -12.42 15.71
N GLU A 144 3.98 -11.57 16.69
CA GLU A 144 5.03 -10.56 16.54
C GLU A 144 6.40 -11.17 16.20
N ASP A 145 6.61 -12.44 16.54
CA ASP A 145 7.78 -13.23 16.16
C ASP A 145 7.98 -13.37 14.66
N GLU A 146 6.93 -13.22 13.87
CA GLU A 146 6.95 -13.27 12.40
C GLU A 146 6.90 -11.89 11.72
N ALA A 147 6.95 -10.81 12.49
CA ALA A 147 6.80 -9.45 11.96
C ALA A 147 7.78 -9.13 10.82
N ASP A 148 9.03 -9.62 10.91
CA ASP A 148 10.03 -9.38 9.86
C ASP A 148 9.69 -10.09 8.54
N LEU A 149 9.12 -11.30 8.58
CA LEU A 149 8.62 -11.97 7.39
C LEU A 149 7.48 -11.20 6.72
N TRP A 150 6.57 -10.63 7.54
CA TRP A 150 5.46 -9.84 7.04
C TRP A 150 5.89 -8.48 6.48
N ARG A 151 6.97 -7.89 7.02
CA ARG A 151 7.60 -6.70 6.43
C ARG A 151 8.19 -7.02 5.06
N GLU A 152 8.98 -8.10 4.98
CA GLU A 152 9.59 -8.53 3.72
C GLU A 152 8.53 -8.84 2.66
N TYR A 153 7.48 -9.57 3.03
CA TYR A 153 6.32 -9.85 2.16
C TYR A 153 5.69 -8.57 1.61
N ALA A 154 5.31 -7.65 2.51
CA ALA A 154 4.58 -6.46 2.14
C ALA A 154 5.42 -5.49 1.31
N HIS A 155 6.70 -5.34 1.63
CA HIS A 155 7.62 -4.49 0.87
C HIS A 155 7.78 -5.00 -0.57
N LYS A 156 8.05 -6.30 -0.74
CA LYS A 156 8.13 -6.92 -2.08
C LYS A 156 6.79 -6.83 -2.82
N LEU A 157 5.66 -7.05 -2.14
CA LEU A 157 4.34 -6.94 -2.74
C LEU A 157 4.06 -5.52 -3.25
N GLY A 158 4.44 -4.48 -2.49
CA GLY A 158 4.25 -3.08 -2.88
C GLY A 158 5.04 -2.71 -4.15
N ILE A 159 6.30 -3.13 -4.22
CA ILE A 159 7.15 -2.90 -5.40
C ILE A 159 6.61 -3.69 -6.61
N ALA A 160 6.27 -4.96 -6.42
CA ALA A 160 5.72 -5.80 -7.49
C ALA A 160 4.35 -5.26 -7.99
N PHE A 161 3.54 -4.71 -7.09
CA PHE A 161 2.27 -4.08 -7.44
C PHE A 161 2.49 -2.85 -8.34
N GLN A 162 3.41 -1.96 -7.98
CA GLN A 162 3.76 -0.81 -8.80
C GLN A 162 4.34 -1.23 -10.16
N LEU A 163 5.27 -2.21 -10.16
CA LEU A 163 5.83 -2.74 -11.41
C LEU A 163 4.72 -3.31 -12.31
N ARG A 164 3.71 -3.98 -11.74
CA ARG A 164 2.57 -4.48 -12.52
C ARG A 164 1.73 -3.36 -13.09
N ASP A 165 1.45 -2.29 -12.32
CA ASP A 165 0.75 -1.12 -12.82
C ASP A 165 1.52 -0.48 -13.98
N ASP A 166 2.80 -0.24 -13.81
CA ASP A 166 3.68 0.30 -14.85
C ASP A 166 3.69 -0.57 -16.13
N ILE A 167 3.62 -1.89 -15.99
CA ILE A 167 3.53 -2.81 -17.15
C ILE A 167 2.19 -2.66 -17.87
N LEU A 168 1.08 -2.48 -17.14
CA LEU A 168 -0.25 -2.30 -17.73
C LEU A 168 -0.38 -0.95 -18.42
N ASP A 169 0.23 0.09 -17.84
CA ASP A 169 0.17 1.47 -18.35
C ASP A 169 1.22 1.77 -19.43
N ARG A 170 1.88 0.76 -19.98
CA ARG A 170 2.87 0.91 -21.06
C ARG A 170 2.29 1.69 -22.24
N GLY A 171 2.60 3.00 -22.28
CA GLY A 171 2.10 3.93 -23.30
C GLY A 171 1.91 5.36 -22.79
N SER A 172 1.92 5.60 -21.50
CA SER A 172 1.75 6.94 -20.87
C SER A 172 2.93 7.90 -21.09
N GLY A 173 4.06 7.42 -21.61
CA GLY A 173 5.24 8.26 -21.94
C GLY A 173 6.07 8.70 -20.74
N GLU A 174 5.70 8.36 -19.55
CA GLU A 174 6.47 8.62 -18.33
C GLU A 174 7.56 7.55 -18.10
N ASN A 175 8.70 7.95 -17.53
CA ASN A 175 9.72 7.00 -17.15
C ASN A 175 9.22 6.26 -15.90
N SER A 176 9.06 4.95 -15.99
CA SER A 176 8.55 4.06 -14.96
C SER A 176 9.52 2.91 -14.72
N LEU A 177 9.36 2.19 -13.62
CA LEU A 177 10.20 1.02 -13.35
C LEU A 177 10.14 0.00 -14.50
N ALA A 178 8.94 -0.27 -15.05
CA ALA A 178 8.79 -1.13 -16.21
C ALA A 178 9.48 -0.56 -17.46
N GLY A 179 9.47 0.77 -17.64
CA GLY A 179 10.16 1.45 -18.74
C GLY A 179 11.68 1.27 -18.67
N VAL A 180 12.26 1.45 -17.47
CA VAL A 180 13.70 1.28 -17.24
C VAL A 180 14.13 -0.18 -17.39
N LEU A 181 13.34 -1.15 -16.91
CA LEU A 181 13.61 -2.58 -17.05
C LEU A 181 13.37 -3.09 -18.49
N GLY A 182 12.58 -2.39 -19.28
CA GLY A 182 12.31 -2.72 -20.68
C GLY A 182 11.74 -4.13 -20.86
N ALA A 183 12.38 -4.94 -21.72
CA ALA A 183 11.95 -6.31 -21.98
C ALA A 183 12.12 -7.26 -20.78
N GLY A 184 12.87 -6.86 -19.75
CA GLY A 184 13.08 -7.63 -18.53
C GLY A 184 11.98 -7.47 -17.47
N ALA A 185 11.06 -6.51 -17.61
CA ALA A 185 10.09 -6.15 -16.58
C ALA A 185 9.16 -7.31 -16.17
N GLU A 186 8.67 -8.10 -17.13
CA GLU A 186 7.83 -9.27 -16.84
C GLU A 186 8.62 -10.38 -16.11
N ALA A 187 9.87 -10.61 -16.50
CA ALA A 187 10.72 -11.60 -15.83
C ALA A 187 11.07 -11.17 -14.40
N GLU A 188 11.30 -9.87 -14.18
CA GLU A 188 11.52 -9.30 -12.84
C GLU A 188 10.27 -9.48 -11.96
N LEU A 189 9.09 -9.16 -12.51
CA LEU A 189 7.82 -9.34 -11.80
C LEU A 189 7.59 -10.82 -11.43
N ASP A 190 7.82 -11.75 -12.36
CA ASP A 190 7.69 -13.18 -12.08
C ASP A 190 8.67 -13.66 -11.00
N GLY A 191 9.89 -13.11 -10.98
CA GLY A 191 10.87 -13.33 -9.91
C GLY A 191 10.36 -12.84 -8.56
N MET A 192 9.82 -11.61 -8.50
CA MET A 192 9.22 -11.06 -7.27
C MET A 192 8.04 -11.90 -6.77
N ILE A 193 7.18 -12.39 -7.67
CA ILE A 193 6.06 -13.26 -7.30
C ILE A 193 6.56 -14.56 -6.68
N ALA A 194 7.60 -15.17 -7.24
CA ALA A 194 8.20 -16.38 -6.69
C ALA A 194 8.78 -16.15 -5.29
N ASP A 195 9.51 -15.06 -5.10
CA ASP A 195 10.06 -14.66 -3.80
C ASP A 195 8.94 -14.45 -2.76
N ILE A 196 7.86 -13.75 -3.13
CA ILE A 196 6.70 -13.52 -2.27
C ILE A 196 6.05 -14.84 -1.85
N ASP A 197 5.89 -15.77 -2.79
CA ASP A 197 5.37 -17.12 -2.51
C ASP A 197 6.27 -17.87 -1.53
N GLU A 198 7.59 -17.77 -1.67
CA GLU A 198 8.55 -18.40 -0.75
C GLU A 198 8.46 -17.80 0.65
N ILE A 199 8.34 -16.47 0.77
CA ILE A 199 8.16 -15.80 2.08
C ILE A 199 6.88 -16.32 2.73
N LEU A 200 5.77 -16.38 2.01
CA LEU A 200 4.48 -16.85 2.53
C LEU A 200 4.53 -18.32 3.01
N LEU A 201 5.34 -19.18 2.38
CA LEU A 201 5.55 -20.55 2.82
C LEU A 201 6.35 -20.65 4.13
N ARG A 202 7.14 -19.64 4.47
CA ARG A 202 7.92 -19.57 5.72
C ARG A 202 7.09 -19.07 6.91
N THR A 203 5.93 -18.46 6.67
CA THR A 203 5.02 -18.05 7.77
C THR A 203 4.39 -19.27 8.43
N GLY A 204 4.14 -19.20 9.73
CA GLY A 204 3.52 -20.30 10.50
C GLY A 204 2.00 -20.44 10.30
N GLY A 205 1.39 -19.62 9.44
CA GLY A 205 -0.04 -19.62 9.15
C GLY A 205 -0.41 -20.33 7.86
N ASN A 206 -1.73 -20.52 7.62
CA ASN A 206 -2.22 -20.93 6.30
C ASN A 206 -2.15 -19.75 5.32
N SER A 207 -1.24 -19.82 4.37
CA SER A 207 -0.99 -18.76 3.38
C SER A 207 -1.79 -18.90 2.07
N GLU A 208 -2.64 -19.92 1.93
CA GLU A 208 -3.35 -20.21 0.67
C GLU A 208 -4.16 -19.02 0.15
N PHE A 209 -4.95 -18.40 1.03
CA PHE A 209 -5.72 -17.19 0.66
C PHE A 209 -4.83 -16.04 0.24
N LEU A 210 -3.73 -15.78 0.97
CA LEU A 210 -2.83 -14.67 0.66
C LEU A 210 -2.06 -14.91 -0.64
N ARG A 211 -1.67 -16.12 -0.92
CA ARG A 211 -1.06 -16.50 -2.21
C ARG A 211 -2.04 -16.30 -3.36
N ALA A 212 -3.31 -16.72 -3.19
CA ALA A 212 -4.35 -16.48 -4.19
C ALA A 212 -4.59 -14.97 -4.40
N LEU A 213 -4.67 -14.18 -3.31
CA LEU A 213 -4.82 -12.73 -3.37
C LEU A 213 -3.64 -12.06 -4.08
N THR A 214 -2.42 -12.38 -3.69
CA THR A 214 -1.19 -11.88 -4.33
C THR A 214 -1.19 -12.19 -5.83
N SER A 215 -1.51 -13.44 -6.20
CA SER A 215 -1.60 -13.84 -7.60
C SER A 215 -2.66 -13.04 -8.36
N ALA A 216 -3.85 -12.83 -7.79
CA ALA A 216 -4.89 -12.02 -8.40
C ALA A 216 -4.46 -10.56 -8.59
N MET A 217 -3.78 -9.98 -7.61
CA MET A 217 -3.29 -8.59 -7.68
C MET A 217 -2.20 -8.41 -8.74
N LEU A 218 -1.24 -9.34 -8.81
CA LEU A 218 -0.03 -9.19 -9.63
C LEU A 218 -0.16 -9.79 -11.05
N ARG A 219 -1.16 -10.66 -11.29
CA ARG A 219 -1.41 -11.27 -12.60
C ARG A 219 -2.65 -10.72 -13.31
N ARG A 220 -3.23 -9.61 -12.79
CA ARG A 220 -4.36 -8.92 -13.45
C ARG A 220 -3.97 -8.46 -14.85
N THR A 221 -4.97 -8.36 -15.73
CA THR A 221 -4.83 -7.92 -17.12
C THR A 221 -5.45 -6.54 -17.32
N THR A 222 -5.21 -5.91 -18.47
CA THR A 222 -5.79 -4.60 -18.85
C THR A 222 -7.31 -4.59 -18.85
N ASP A 223 -7.96 -5.74 -18.99
CA ASP A 223 -9.43 -5.86 -18.99
C ASP A 223 -10.04 -5.86 -17.58
N GLU A 224 -9.19 -5.89 -16.53
CA GLU A 224 -9.58 -5.98 -15.12
C GLU A 224 -9.25 -4.71 -14.30
N VAL A 225 -8.81 -3.64 -14.98
CA VAL A 225 -8.41 -2.35 -14.38
C VAL A 225 -9.50 -1.29 -14.52
#